data_4cb235b0e509561cb4ca8ed6f9dfe42d
#
_entry.id   4cb235b0e509561cb4ca8ed6f9dfe42d
#
_cell.length_a   1.000
_cell.length_b   1.000
_cell.length_c   1.000
_cell.angle_alpha   90.00
_cell.angle_beta   90.00
_cell.angle_gamma   90.00
#
_symmetry.space_group_name_H-M   'P 1'
#
loop_
_entity.id
_entity.type
_entity.pdbx_description
1 polymer ?
#
loop_
_entity_poly.entity_id
_entity_poly.type
_entity_poly.pdbx_seq_one_letter_code
_entity_poly.pdbx_strand_id
1 'polypeptide(L)'
;MAATQDRVPTVYIENGKVVDLDPEDPIEVDYIKNFEGEPTGLDNPELLKMKWHHGHNNSIVNGIPRIGFMKGGEKAKWKDEEMADHFLKKACEYVREHKNEPFFLYYALQQPHVPRTPHPRFAGTSGMGPRGDVIVEADEPWKKKGFLKIR
;
A
#
# COMPACT_ATOMS: atom_id res chain seq x y z
N MET A 1 7.83 -3.88 -8.93
CA MET A 1 6.47 -3.60 -8.44
C MET A 1 6.42 -2.17 -7.93
N ALA A 2 5.45 -1.37 -8.34
CA ALA A 2 5.34 0.04 -7.95
C ALA A 2 3.93 0.31 -7.41
N ALA A 3 3.86 1.12 -6.37
CA ALA A 3 2.61 1.58 -5.78
C ALA A 3 2.80 3.00 -5.24
N THR A 4 1.80 3.85 -5.40
CA THR A 4 1.74 5.17 -4.76
C THR A 4 0.73 5.08 -3.63
N GLN A 5 1.23 5.06 -2.41
CA GLN A 5 0.43 4.75 -1.24
C GLN A 5 -0.69 5.75 -0.96
N ASP A 6 -0.48 7.02 -1.25
CA ASP A 6 -1.42 8.13 -0.96
C ASP A 6 -2.31 8.53 -2.14
N ARG A 7 -2.06 7.99 -3.34
CA ARG A 7 -2.73 8.39 -4.58
C ARG A 7 -3.51 7.25 -5.20
N VAL A 8 -4.45 7.62 -6.07
CA VAL A 8 -5.11 6.66 -6.97
C VAL A 8 -4.27 6.44 -8.24
N PRO A 9 -4.35 5.27 -8.90
CA PRO A 9 -5.05 4.06 -8.46
C PRO A 9 -4.31 3.33 -7.34
N THR A 10 -5.07 2.80 -6.37
CA THR A 10 -4.56 2.08 -5.21
C THR A 10 -4.43 0.58 -5.50
N VAL A 11 -3.51 0.23 -6.39
CA VAL A 11 -3.34 -1.12 -6.91
C VAL A 11 -1.86 -1.51 -7.00
N TYR A 12 -1.58 -2.81 -6.88
CA TYR A 12 -0.24 -3.32 -7.18
C TYR A 12 0.00 -3.38 -8.68
N ILE A 13 1.23 -3.03 -9.08
CA ILE A 13 1.68 -3.12 -10.47
C ILE A 13 2.84 -4.10 -10.53
N GLU A 14 2.73 -5.13 -11.33
CA GLU A 14 3.76 -6.13 -11.56
C GLU A 14 3.99 -6.29 -13.07
N ASN A 15 5.25 -6.18 -13.50
CA ASN A 15 5.64 -6.27 -14.91
C ASN A 15 4.84 -5.31 -15.83
N GLY A 16 4.55 -4.09 -15.33
CA GLY A 16 3.82 -3.07 -16.08
C GLY A 16 2.31 -3.27 -16.17
N LYS A 17 1.76 -4.24 -15.45
CA LYS A 17 0.32 -4.54 -15.42
C LYS A 17 -0.24 -4.42 -14.01
N VAL A 18 -1.50 -4.02 -13.92
CA VAL A 18 -2.25 -4.06 -12.66
C VAL A 18 -2.50 -5.51 -12.27
N VAL A 19 -2.17 -5.85 -11.01
CA VAL A 19 -2.39 -7.19 -10.45
C VAL A 19 -3.88 -7.37 -10.14
N ASP A 20 -4.41 -8.55 -10.46
CA ASP A 20 -5.79 -8.96 -10.17
C ASP A 20 -6.89 -8.04 -10.75
N LEU A 21 -6.58 -7.30 -11.81
CA LEU A 21 -7.59 -6.48 -12.50
C LEU A 21 -8.63 -7.37 -13.20
N ASP A 22 -9.89 -7.16 -12.84
CA ASP A 22 -11.02 -7.78 -13.54
C ASP A 22 -11.31 -6.97 -14.83
N PRO A 23 -11.30 -7.58 -16.02
CA PRO A 23 -11.65 -6.87 -17.25
C PRO A 23 -13.10 -6.33 -17.28
N GLU A 24 -14.01 -6.95 -16.53
CA GLU A 24 -15.41 -6.51 -16.42
C GLU A 24 -15.60 -5.38 -15.40
N ASP A 25 -14.56 -5.08 -14.59
CA ASP A 25 -14.55 -3.99 -13.61
C ASP A 25 -13.30 -3.10 -13.82
N PRO A 26 -13.24 -2.33 -14.92
CA PRO A 26 -12.11 -1.50 -15.25
C PRO A 26 -11.91 -0.36 -14.26
N ILE A 27 -10.65 0.05 -14.08
CA ILE A 27 -10.29 1.18 -13.23
C ILE A 27 -10.41 2.47 -14.02
N GLU A 28 -11.16 3.42 -13.46
CA GLU A 28 -11.20 4.80 -13.92
C GLU A 28 -10.55 5.71 -12.87
N VAL A 29 -9.76 6.68 -13.32
CA VAL A 29 -9.04 7.64 -12.46
C VAL A 29 -9.21 9.05 -13.00
N ASP A 30 -9.52 9.99 -12.08
CA ASP A 30 -9.54 11.43 -12.36
C ASP A 30 -8.89 12.19 -11.20
N TYR A 31 -8.16 13.26 -11.48
CA TYR A 31 -7.53 14.10 -10.45
C TYR A 31 -8.22 15.44 -10.26
N ILE A 32 -9.31 15.67 -10.97
CA ILE A 32 -10.04 16.95 -10.98
C ILE A 32 -11.47 16.75 -10.46
N LYS A 33 -12.17 15.72 -10.95
CA LYS A 33 -13.60 15.52 -10.70
C LYS A 33 -13.88 14.15 -10.15
N ASN A 34 -14.76 14.11 -9.13
CA ASN A 34 -15.26 12.83 -8.60
C ASN A 34 -16.22 12.15 -9.56
N PHE A 35 -16.26 10.83 -9.50
CA PHE A 35 -17.26 10.01 -10.20
C PHE A 35 -18.59 10.10 -9.47
N GLU A 36 -19.68 10.09 -10.24
CA GLU A 36 -21.03 10.18 -9.70
C GLU A 36 -21.34 9.01 -8.74
N GLY A 37 -21.81 9.33 -7.55
CA GLY A 37 -22.15 8.35 -6.52
C GLY A 37 -20.98 7.82 -5.70
N GLU A 38 -19.73 8.13 -6.06
CA GLU A 38 -18.57 7.67 -5.30
C GLU A 38 -18.31 8.54 -4.06
N PRO A 39 -18.12 7.93 -2.87
CA PRO A 39 -17.87 8.67 -1.64
C PRO A 39 -16.48 9.29 -1.61
N THR A 40 -16.36 10.42 -0.91
CA THR A 40 -15.08 11.09 -0.67
C THR A 40 -14.76 11.18 0.82
N GLY A 41 -13.49 11.25 1.14
CA GLY A 41 -13.06 11.48 2.54
C GLY A 41 -13.50 12.82 3.09
N LEU A 42 -13.75 13.80 2.22
CA LEU A 42 -14.26 15.11 2.60
C LEU A 42 -15.74 15.05 3.02
N ASP A 43 -16.57 14.40 2.21
CA ASP A 43 -18.02 14.39 2.35
C ASP A 43 -18.54 13.26 3.26
N ASN A 44 -17.75 12.18 3.38
CA ASN A 44 -18.11 10.97 4.11
C ASN A 44 -17.07 10.57 5.17
N PRO A 45 -16.77 11.44 6.15
CA PRO A 45 -15.72 11.18 7.14
C PRO A 45 -16.04 9.97 8.04
N GLU A 46 -17.31 9.56 8.15
CA GLU A 46 -17.75 8.39 8.91
C GLU A 46 -17.28 7.05 8.31
N LEU A 47 -16.90 7.04 7.02
CA LEU A 47 -16.38 5.85 6.34
C LEU A 47 -14.88 5.65 6.56
N LEU A 48 -14.20 6.58 7.23
CA LEU A 48 -12.76 6.58 7.36
C LEU A 48 -12.27 5.81 8.59
N LYS A 49 -11.26 4.96 8.41
CA LYS A 49 -10.48 4.34 9.48
C LYS A 49 -9.52 5.34 10.14
N MET A 50 -9.16 6.40 9.43
CA MET A 50 -8.29 7.47 9.91
C MET A 50 -8.71 8.82 9.34
N LYS A 51 -8.52 9.87 10.14
CA LYS A 51 -8.80 11.24 9.69
C LYS A 51 -7.92 11.61 8.49
N TRP A 52 -8.50 12.26 7.49
CA TRP A 52 -7.75 12.78 6.35
C TRP A 52 -6.76 13.90 6.76
N HIS A 53 -5.73 14.11 5.96
CA HIS A 53 -4.64 15.02 6.24
C HIS A 53 -4.13 15.67 4.94
N HIS A 54 -3.91 16.99 4.93
CA HIS A 54 -3.31 17.75 3.82
C HIS A 54 -3.87 17.42 2.42
N GLY A 55 -5.19 17.53 2.22
CA GLY A 55 -5.80 17.31 0.91
C GLY A 55 -5.88 15.83 0.45
N HIS A 56 -5.52 14.88 1.31
CA HIS A 56 -5.82 13.46 1.11
C HIS A 56 -7.26 13.21 1.53
N ASN A 57 -8.22 13.72 0.76
CA ASN A 57 -9.64 13.74 1.13
C ASN A 57 -10.58 13.39 -0.03
N ASN A 58 -10.04 12.85 -1.13
CA ASN A 58 -10.82 12.41 -2.28
C ASN A 58 -11.31 10.96 -2.10
N SER A 59 -11.18 10.09 -3.11
CA SER A 59 -11.72 8.72 -3.03
C SER A 59 -11.29 7.98 -1.77
N ILE A 60 -12.20 7.16 -1.26
CA ILE A 60 -11.96 6.30 -0.10
C ILE A 60 -11.67 4.89 -0.60
N VAL A 61 -10.48 4.37 -0.30
CA VAL A 61 -10.13 2.97 -0.56
C VAL A 61 -9.64 2.32 0.72
N ASN A 62 -10.21 1.18 1.09
CA ASN A 62 -9.90 0.48 2.34
C ASN A 62 -10.14 1.35 3.61
N GLY A 63 -11.09 2.30 3.54
CA GLY A 63 -11.32 3.27 4.63
C GLY A 63 -10.24 4.36 4.74
N ILE A 64 -9.36 4.47 3.75
CA ILE A 64 -8.27 5.45 3.71
C ILE A 64 -8.56 6.47 2.60
N PRO A 65 -8.56 7.77 2.91
CA PRO A 65 -8.79 8.81 1.92
C PRO A 65 -7.52 9.04 1.07
N ARG A 66 -7.71 9.28 -0.22
CA ARG A 66 -6.63 9.40 -1.20
C ARG A 66 -6.53 10.78 -1.82
N ILE A 67 -5.47 11.00 -2.59
CA ILE A 67 -5.36 12.10 -3.54
C ILE A 67 -5.85 11.57 -4.89
N GLY A 68 -6.84 12.26 -5.48
CA GLY A 68 -7.50 11.86 -6.72
C GLY A 68 -8.72 10.96 -6.51
N PHE A 69 -9.45 10.75 -7.57
CA PHE A 69 -10.71 10.03 -7.61
C PHE A 69 -10.52 8.74 -8.41
N MET A 70 -11.09 7.65 -7.93
CA MET A 70 -11.07 6.37 -8.64
C MET A 70 -12.40 5.64 -8.47
N LYS A 71 -12.75 4.89 -9.52
CA LYS A 71 -13.90 4.01 -9.57
C LYS A 71 -13.49 2.67 -10.16
N GLY A 72 -14.18 1.62 -9.79
CA GLY A 72 -13.90 0.26 -10.27
C GLY A 72 -12.64 -0.37 -9.69
N GLY A 73 -12.24 -1.51 -10.27
CA GLY A 73 -11.06 -2.26 -9.89
C GLY A 73 -11.13 -2.89 -8.51
N GLU A 74 -12.31 -3.28 -8.03
CA GLU A 74 -12.53 -3.75 -6.66
C GLU A 74 -11.60 -4.90 -6.26
N LYS A 75 -11.37 -5.86 -7.14
CA LYS A 75 -10.49 -7.00 -6.88
C LYS A 75 -9.00 -6.62 -6.85
N ALA A 76 -8.63 -5.56 -7.56
CA ALA A 76 -7.24 -5.10 -7.67
C ALA A 76 -6.82 -4.17 -6.53
N LYS A 77 -7.79 -3.60 -5.78
CA LYS A 77 -7.50 -2.67 -4.67
C LYS A 77 -6.73 -3.37 -3.55
N TRP A 78 -5.62 -2.78 -3.14
CA TRP A 78 -4.86 -3.32 -2.01
C TRP A 78 -5.51 -3.01 -0.66
N LYS A 79 -5.07 -3.73 0.36
CA LYS A 79 -5.28 -3.38 1.76
C LYS A 79 -3.98 -2.79 2.31
N ASP A 80 -4.06 -1.58 2.82
CA ASP A 80 -2.88 -0.82 3.24
C ASP A 80 -2.10 -1.52 4.34
N GLU A 81 -2.80 -2.14 5.28
CA GLU A 81 -2.21 -2.85 6.41
C GLU A 81 -1.42 -4.11 5.99
N GLU A 82 -1.69 -4.65 4.80
CA GLU A 82 -1.04 -5.85 4.26
C GLU A 82 0.13 -5.51 3.31
N MET A 83 0.32 -4.24 2.96
CA MET A 83 1.25 -3.82 1.92
C MET A 83 2.70 -4.19 2.22
N ALA A 84 3.15 -3.99 3.46
CA ALA A 84 4.51 -4.30 3.87
C ALA A 84 4.81 -5.80 3.73
N ASP A 85 3.89 -6.66 4.17
CA ASP A 85 4.02 -8.11 4.04
C ASP A 85 3.99 -8.56 2.58
N HIS A 86 3.14 -7.95 1.75
CA HIS A 86 3.09 -8.25 0.33
C HIS A 86 4.43 -7.96 -0.36
N PHE A 87 5.01 -6.79 -0.16
CA PHE A 87 6.31 -6.46 -0.74
C PHE A 87 7.45 -7.31 -0.18
N LEU A 88 7.44 -7.59 1.12
CA LEU A 88 8.43 -8.49 1.72
C LEU A 88 8.37 -9.90 1.13
N LYS A 89 7.16 -10.44 0.97
CA LYS A 89 6.95 -11.75 0.34
C LYS A 89 7.55 -11.76 -1.08
N LYS A 90 7.23 -10.79 -1.91
CA LYS A 90 7.75 -10.67 -3.29
C LYS A 90 9.27 -10.54 -3.33
N ALA A 91 9.86 -9.75 -2.43
CA ALA A 91 11.32 -9.64 -2.34
C ALA A 91 11.98 -10.97 -1.94
N CYS A 92 11.39 -11.68 -0.97
CA CYS A 92 11.88 -13.00 -0.55
C CYS A 92 11.75 -14.05 -1.67
N GLU A 93 10.68 -14.03 -2.45
CA GLU A 93 10.48 -14.90 -3.60
C GLU A 93 11.57 -14.64 -4.64
N TYR A 94 11.78 -13.39 -5.03
CA TYR A 94 12.83 -13.00 -5.98
C TYR A 94 14.22 -13.47 -5.54
N VAL A 95 14.59 -13.26 -4.28
CA VAL A 95 15.89 -13.70 -3.75
C VAL A 95 16.04 -15.22 -3.81
N ARG A 96 14.98 -15.99 -3.53
CA ARG A 96 15.03 -17.46 -3.60
C ARG A 96 15.18 -17.98 -5.03
N GLU A 97 14.48 -17.36 -5.97
CA GLU A 97 14.51 -17.72 -7.38
C GLU A 97 15.89 -17.46 -8.00
N HIS A 98 16.53 -16.33 -7.63
CA HIS A 98 17.80 -15.89 -8.20
C HIS A 98 19.04 -16.20 -7.35
N LYS A 99 18.91 -16.99 -6.27
CA LYS A 99 20.01 -17.26 -5.31
C LYS A 99 21.28 -17.87 -5.89
N ASN A 100 21.21 -18.48 -7.07
CA ASN A 100 22.31 -19.18 -7.73
C ASN A 100 22.98 -18.35 -8.84
N GLU A 101 22.59 -17.10 -9.02
CA GLU A 101 23.11 -16.18 -10.03
C GLU A 101 23.34 -14.79 -9.44
N PRO A 102 24.23 -13.95 -10.00
CA PRO A 102 24.35 -12.58 -9.59
C PRO A 102 23.07 -11.79 -9.89
N PHE A 103 22.56 -11.06 -8.91
CA PHE A 103 21.40 -10.17 -9.09
C PHE A 103 21.59 -8.86 -8.34
N PHE A 104 20.80 -7.86 -8.72
CA PHE A 104 20.63 -6.60 -8.01
C PHE A 104 19.16 -6.42 -7.66
N LEU A 105 18.85 -6.27 -6.36
CA LEU A 105 17.52 -6.00 -5.87
C LEU A 105 17.47 -4.63 -5.19
N TYR A 106 16.70 -3.71 -5.75
CA TYR A 106 16.34 -2.46 -5.09
C TYR A 106 15.00 -2.61 -4.36
N TYR A 107 15.06 -2.77 -3.05
CA TYR A 107 13.89 -2.91 -2.18
C TYR A 107 13.57 -1.59 -1.50
N ALA A 108 12.72 -0.77 -2.14
CA ALA A 108 12.27 0.50 -1.60
C ALA A 108 11.08 0.28 -0.66
N LEU A 109 11.26 0.64 0.61
CA LEU A 109 10.19 0.61 1.60
C LEU A 109 9.21 1.77 1.38
N GLN A 110 7.90 1.52 1.58
CA GLN A 110 6.90 2.58 1.58
C GLN A 110 6.91 3.38 2.90
N GLN A 111 7.33 2.78 4.00
CA GLN A 111 7.41 3.45 5.31
C GLN A 111 8.54 4.50 5.33
N PRO A 112 8.37 5.62 6.03
CA PRO A 112 7.22 6.03 6.87
C PRO A 112 6.21 6.94 6.14
N HIS A 113 6.03 6.79 4.82
CA HIS A 113 5.13 7.62 4.04
C HIS A 113 3.68 7.53 4.53
N VAL A 114 2.90 8.55 4.28
CA VAL A 114 1.44 8.56 4.53
C VAL A 114 0.70 7.81 3.41
N PRO A 115 -0.47 7.21 3.70
CA PRO A 115 -1.07 6.96 5.01
C PRO A 115 -0.27 5.98 5.85
N ARG A 116 -0.26 6.18 7.18
CA ARG A 116 0.47 5.30 8.11
C ARG A 116 -0.48 4.27 8.68
N THR A 117 -0.52 3.13 8.07
CA THR A 117 -1.42 2.03 8.37
C THR A 117 -0.62 0.78 8.73
N PRO A 118 -0.04 0.72 9.93
CA PRO A 118 0.71 -0.46 10.36
C PRO A 118 -0.19 -1.69 10.36
N HIS A 119 0.37 -2.84 10.01
CA HIS A 119 -0.33 -4.10 10.19
C HIS A 119 -0.76 -4.25 11.67
N PRO A 120 -1.94 -4.80 11.99
CA PRO A 120 -2.47 -4.87 13.35
C PRO A 120 -1.51 -5.44 14.40
N ARG A 121 -0.60 -6.37 14.00
CA ARG A 121 0.43 -6.92 14.91
C ARG A 121 1.46 -5.90 15.40
N PHE A 122 1.57 -4.74 14.74
CA PHE A 122 2.48 -3.65 15.12
C PHE A 122 1.77 -2.47 15.75
N ALA A 123 0.44 -2.44 15.73
CA ALA A 123 -0.34 -1.35 16.29
C ALA A 123 -0.05 -1.20 17.80
N GLY A 124 0.37 0.00 18.22
CA GLY A 124 0.71 0.32 19.60
C GLY A 124 2.09 -0.16 20.09
N THR A 125 2.85 -0.90 19.26
CA THR A 125 4.13 -1.50 19.72
C THR A 125 5.23 -0.49 19.98
N SER A 126 5.21 0.66 19.32
CA SER A 126 6.21 1.72 19.50
C SER A 126 5.93 2.64 20.68
N GLY A 127 4.68 2.71 21.15
CA GLY A 127 4.22 3.75 22.07
C GLY A 127 4.18 5.16 21.49
N MET A 128 4.50 5.33 20.19
CA MET A 128 4.58 6.62 19.48
C MET A 128 3.46 6.81 18.44
N GLY A 129 2.42 5.96 18.52
CA GLY A 129 1.31 5.94 17.56
C GLY A 129 1.69 5.41 16.19
N PRO A 130 0.79 5.51 15.19
CA PRO A 130 0.96 4.86 13.89
C PRO A 130 2.28 5.21 13.17
N ARG A 131 2.82 6.40 13.40
CA ARG A 131 4.10 6.82 12.81
C ARG A 131 5.28 6.00 13.34
N GLY A 132 5.31 5.74 14.63
CA GLY A 132 6.34 4.88 15.24
C GLY A 132 6.10 3.42 14.89
N ASP A 133 4.85 2.99 14.88
CA ASP A 133 4.48 1.59 14.60
C ASP A 133 4.89 1.15 13.20
N VAL A 134 4.73 1.99 12.17
CA VAL A 134 5.21 1.67 10.81
C VAL A 134 6.74 1.63 10.71
N ILE A 135 7.47 2.31 11.60
CA ILE A 135 8.93 2.18 11.66
C ILE A 135 9.32 0.83 12.28
N VAL A 136 8.61 0.39 13.33
CA VAL A 136 8.81 -0.96 13.89
C VAL A 136 8.49 -2.03 12.86
N GLU A 137 7.41 -1.86 12.09
CA GLU A 137 7.06 -2.74 10.97
C GLU A 137 8.16 -2.77 9.90
N ALA A 138 8.73 -1.63 9.52
CA ALA A 138 9.79 -1.52 8.54
C ALA A 138 11.08 -2.26 8.96
N ASP A 139 11.31 -2.45 10.25
CA ASP A 139 12.46 -3.17 10.80
C ASP A 139 12.27 -4.72 10.78
N GLU A 140 11.04 -5.21 10.66
CA GLU A 140 10.76 -6.66 10.66
C GLU A 140 11.49 -7.43 9.56
N PRO A 141 11.56 -6.98 8.28
CA PRO A 141 12.28 -7.68 7.22
C PRO A 141 13.73 -8.00 7.58
N TRP A 142 14.39 -7.07 8.27
CA TRP A 142 15.79 -7.20 8.66
C TRP A 142 16.00 -8.19 9.82
N LYS A 143 14.98 -8.37 10.65
CA LYS A 143 15.00 -9.31 11.79
C LYS A 143 14.66 -10.75 11.37
N LYS A 144 13.94 -10.95 10.28
CA LYS A 144 13.64 -12.30 9.76
C LYS A 144 14.93 -12.93 9.24
N LYS A 145 15.41 -13.97 9.94
CA LYS A 145 16.70 -14.70 9.74
C LYS A 145 16.96 -15.21 8.30
N GLY A 146 16.06 -15.02 7.35
CA GLY A 146 16.23 -15.41 5.95
C GLY A 146 16.76 -14.34 5.01
N PHE A 147 16.58 -13.06 5.34
CA PHE A 147 16.97 -11.96 4.45
C PHE A 147 18.48 -11.64 4.54
N LEU A 148 19.10 -11.84 5.71
CA LEU A 148 20.52 -11.50 5.97
C LEU A 148 21.48 -12.69 5.92
N LYS A 149 21.02 -13.90 5.52
CA LYS A 149 21.89 -15.06 5.33
C LYS A 149 22.26 -15.31 3.86
N ILE A 150 22.39 -14.28 3.08
CA ILE A 150 23.05 -14.37 1.78
C ILE A 150 24.57 -14.22 2.08
N ARG A 151 25.25 -15.36 2.13
CA ARG A 151 26.71 -15.41 2.11
C ARG A 151 27.18 -15.39 0.68
#